data_2c335d1a1a9fcfdaa6ad7656a8ffb6ee
#
_entry.id   2c335d1a1a9fcfdaa6ad7656a8ffb6ee
#
_cell.length_a   1.000
_cell.length_b   1.000
_cell.length_c   1.000
_cell.angle_alpha   90.00
_cell.angle_beta   90.00
_cell.angle_gamma   90.00
#
_symmetry.space_group_name_H-M   'P 1'
#
loop_
_entity.id
_entity.type
_entity.pdbx_description
1 polymer ?
#
loop_
_entity_poly.entity_id
_entity_poly.type
_entity_poly.pdbx_seq_one_letter_code
_entity_poly.pdbx_strand_id
1 'polypeptide(L)'
;MGRKIGVDLHKNSFRVCYYQNDEKYDFETYKVSVKGLEHFRTGLKKTDELAVESTGNTGHFYRAIEGRVKRIRVVNPMQFKVISESVKKTDDEDALKIAKFLSKDLIPEVRMKSKAESQLGSLIGTRDKFVKLRTALKNKVHNILNANGIVTKTEFLTSDKSLDKVLGQKLDETCLFELEIIVKEIRNLNEAIVKIDDQIKDKGSKLDGHKNLTCITGIGNTSATIFLNTIGDVKYFKDEKALASYFGIVPRMHASNETVHMGRITKMGNKIARTALVQSTFVAIRYSPYLRAFYDRLKAKKGSGKAVIATARKLLGIIYNTLKNNWVFEDFNNFKLAPQGAY
;
A
#
# COMPACT_ATOMS: atom_id res chain seq x y z
N MET A 1 -7.01 37.23 -9.75
CA MET A 1 -6.74 35.77 -9.69
C MET A 1 -6.02 35.45 -8.39
N GLY A 2 -6.30 34.28 -7.76
CA GLY A 2 -5.54 33.83 -6.60
C GLY A 2 -4.13 33.38 -6.99
N ARG A 3 -3.17 33.46 -6.05
CA ARG A 3 -1.80 32.98 -6.26
C ARG A 3 -1.79 31.46 -6.45
N LYS A 4 -0.85 30.97 -7.25
CA LYS A 4 -0.53 29.56 -7.36
C LYS A 4 0.69 29.28 -6.49
N ILE A 5 0.56 28.42 -5.49
CA ILE A 5 1.57 28.21 -4.47
C ILE A 5 2.13 26.81 -4.62
N GLY A 6 3.42 26.71 -4.94
CA GLY A 6 4.16 25.45 -4.96
C GLY A 6 4.94 25.27 -3.67
N VAL A 7 4.85 24.10 -3.05
CA VAL A 7 5.53 23.80 -1.79
C VAL A 7 6.40 22.57 -1.95
N ASP A 8 7.70 22.74 -1.80
CA ASP A 8 8.65 21.66 -1.60
C ASP A 8 8.82 21.41 -0.09
N LEU A 9 8.33 20.25 0.36
CA LEU A 9 8.18 19.93 1.77
C LEU A 9 9.24 18.94 2.25
N HIS A 10 10.15 19.42 3.08
CA HIS A 10 11.17 18.62 3.76
C HIS A 10 10.78 18.25 5.20
N LYS A 11 11.69 17.54 5.90
CA LYS A 11 11.47 17.07 7.27
C LYS A 11 11.34 18.23 8.27
N ASN A 12 12.19 19.24 8.18
CA ASN A 12 12.31 20.32 9.16
C ASN A 12 11.86 21.69 8.63
N SER A 13 11.81 21.87 7.34
CA SER A 13 11.47 23.10 6.65
C SER A 13 10.68 22.83 5.37
N PHE A 14 10.09 23.87 4.81
CA PHE A 14 9.50 23.82 3.49
C PHE A 14 9.79 25.09 2.73
N ARG A 15 10.09 24.94 1.44
CA ARG A 15 10.28 26.05 0.50
C ARG A 15 8.98 26.30 -0.23
N VAL A 16 8.61 27.56 -0.33
CA VAL A 16 7.35 28.00 -0.94
C VAL A 16 7.66 28.94 -2.11
N CYS A 17 7.04 28.68 -3.24
CA CYS A 17 7.01 29.58 -4.38
C CYS A 17 5.60 30.17 -4.52
N TYR A 18 5.49 31.49 -4.41
CA TYR A 18 4.28 32.26 -4.69
C TYR A 18 4.29 32.71 -6.16
N TYR A 19 3.64 31.95 -7.02
CA TYR A 19 3.68 32.16 -8.47
C TYR A 19 2.45 32.92 -8.97
N GLN A 20 2.68 33.97 -9.75
CA GLN A 20 1.66 34.69 -10.50
C GLN A 20 1.78 34.47 -12.01
N ASN A 21 2.98 34.60 -12.56
CA ASN A 21 3.35 34.30 -13.93
C ASN A 21 4.88 34.04 -14.03
N ASP A 22 5.41 33.75 -15.22
CA ASP A 22 6.83 33.41 -15.41
C ASP A 22 7.81 34.56 -15.08
N GLU A 23 7.36 35.80 -15.05
CA GLU A 23 8.15 36.99 -14.72
C GLU A 23 7.96 37.43 -13.24
N LYS A 24 6.91 36.96 -12.59
CA LYS A 24 6.54 37.40 -11.24
C LYS A 24 6.26 36.25 -10.32
N TYR A 25 7.27 35.91 -9.53
CA TYR A 25 7.19 34.91 -8.45
C TYR A 25 8.18 35.24 -7.34
N ASP A 26 7.85 34.84 -6.12
CA ASP A 26 8.66 35.06 -4.92
C ASP A 26 8.83 33.75 -4.17
N PHE A 27 9.92 33.65 -3.39
CA PHE A 27 10.23 32.49 -2.58
C PHE A 27 10.32 32.83 -1.10
N GLU A 28 9.82 31.92 -0.28
CA GLU A 28 9.95 32.02 1.17
C GLU A 28 10.20 30.65 1.80
N THR A 29 10.94 30.60 2.90
CA THR A 29 11.23 29.35 3.63
C THR A 29 10.62 29.42 5.01
N TYR A 30 9.93 28.36 5.38
CA TYR A 30 9.29 28.21 6.67
C TYR A 30 9.79 26.95 7.38
N LYS A 31 9.73 26.92 8.72
CA LYS A 31 9.99 25.73 9.52
C LYS A 31 8.75 24.85 9.65
N VAL A 32 8.92 23.54 9.64
CA VAL A 32 7.84 22.57 9.96
C VAL A 32 7.69 22.51 11.48
N SER A 33 7.23 23.60 12.06
CA SER A 33 6.90 23.74 13.49
C SER A 33 5.53 24.40 13.63
N VAL A 34 4.92 24.31 14.79
CA VAL A 34 3.62 24.94 15.04
C VAL A 34 3.65 26.43 14.69
N LYS A 35 4.69 27.15 15.18
CA LYS A 35 4.87 28.59 14.89
C LYS A 35 5.12 28.86 13.40
N GLY A 36 5.94 28.06 12.73
CA GLY A 36 6.23 28.25 11.31
C GLY A 36 5.02 27.97 10.42
N LEU A 37 4.26 26.92 10.71
CA LEU A 37 3.01 26.63 10.01
C LEU A 37 1.95 27.71 10.26
N GLU A 38 1.85 28.24 11.48
CA GLU A 38 0.94 29.34 11.77
C GLU A 38 1.33 30.62 11.02
N HIS A 39 2.61 30.98 11.00
CA HIS A 39 3.11 32.12 10.21
C HIS A 39 2.76 31.94 8.71
N PHE A 40 3.01 30.77 8.15
CA PHE A 40 2.62 30.48 6.76
C PHE A 40 1.10 30.62 6.54
N ARG A 41 0.27 30.10 7.48
CA ARG A 41 -1.20 30.17 7.41
C ARG A 41 -1.73 31.60 7.37
N THR A 42 -1.14 32.51 8.15
CA THR A 42 -1.58 33.92 8.19
C THR A 42 -1.37 34.65 6.87
N GLY A 43 -0.37 34.23 6.07
CA GLY A 43 -0.10 34.78 4.74
C GLY A 43 -0.98 34.22 3.62
N LEU A 44 -1.78 33.16 3.88
CA LEU A 44 -2.63 32.53 2.88
C LEU A 44 -3.97 33.25 2.70
N LYS A 45 -4.48 33.24 1.46
CA LYS A 45 -5.78 33.81 1.09
C LYS A 45 -6.73 32.70 0.64
N LYS A 46 -8.03 32.89 0.88
CA LYS A 46 -9.09 31.96 0.42
C LYS A 46 -9.13 31.77 -1.11
N THR A 47 -8.53 32.67 -1.86
CA THR A 47 -8.42 32.60 -3.32
C THR A 47 -7.20 31.83 -3.81
N ASP A 48 -6.23 31.53 -2.94
CA ASP A 48 -4.99 30.84 -3.30
C ASP A 48 -5.26 29.36 -3.59
N GLU A 49 -4.52 28.82 -4.55
CA GLU A 49 -4.45 27.37 -4.81
C GLU A 49 -3.03 26.89 -4.51
N LEU A 50 -2.90 25.75 -3.84
CA LEU A 50 -1.64 25.23 -3.35
C LEU A 50 -1.40 23.80 -3.83
N ALA A 51 -0.16 23.50 -4.21
CA ALA A 51 0.30 22.14 -4.44
C ALA A 51 1.52 21.83 -3.58
N VAL A 52 1.56 20.63 -3.00
CA VAL A 52 2.64 20.16 -2.11
C VAL A 52 3.03 18.74 -2.48
N GLU A 53 4.33 18.43 -2.49
CA GLU A 53 4.81 17.09 -2.77
C GLU A 53 4.43 16.10 -1.66
N SER A 54 4.12 14.85 -2.05
CA SER A 54 3.78 13.77 -1.10
C SER A 54 5.03 13.25 -0.41
N THR A 55 5.24 13.66 0.83
CA THR A 55 6.32 13.23 1.73
C THR A 55 5.76 12.65 3.04
N GLY A 56 6.61 12.25 3.96
CA GLY A 56 6.18 11.77 5.28
C GLY A 56 5.38 12.78 6.10
N ASN A 57 5.63 14.08 5.91
CA ASN A 57 5.03 15.18 6.67
C ASN A 57 3.77 15.76 6.00
N THR A 58 3.47 15.39 4.77
CA THR A 58 2.39 16.00 3.98
C THR A 58 1.04 15.96 4.68
N GLY A 59 0.72 14.86 5.38
CA GLY A 59 -0.52 14.76 6.14
C GLY A 59 -0.63 15.77 7.28
N HIS A 60 0.46 16.08 7.96
CA HIS A 60 0.50 17.11 9.00
C HIS A 60 0.35 18.50 8.40
N PHE A 61 1.13 18.81 7.38
CA PHE A 61 1.09 20.07 6.62
C PHE A 61 -0.31 20.33 6.04
N TYR A 62 -0.88 19.34 5.33
CA TYR A 62 -2.20 19.44 4.70
C TYR A 62 -3.27 19.85 5.73
N ARG A 63 -3.38 19.13 6.84
CA ARG A 63 -4.36 19.41 7.89
C ARG A 63 -4.15 20.76 8.57
N ALA A 64 -2.91 21.26 8.63
CA ALA A 64 -2.63 22.57 9.20
C ALA A 64 -3.17 23.73 8.35
N ILE A 65 -3.25 23.54 7.02
CA ILE A 65 -3.65 24.60 6.08
C ILE A 65 -5.01 24.36 5.40
N GLU A 66 -5.59 23.16 5.59
CA GLU A 66 -6.90 22.81 5.06
C GLU A 66 -7.95 23.89 5.45
N GLY A 67 -8.78 24.27 4.47
CA GLY A 67 -9.77 25.33 4.64
C GLY A 67 -9.22 26.77 4.66
N ARG A 68 -7.91 27.00 4.52
CA ARG A 68 -7.32 28.34 4.41
C ARG A 68 -7.15 28.83 2.98
N VAL A 69 -7.11 27.91 2.04
CA VAL A 69 -6.99 28.18 0.60
C VAL A 69 -8.18 27.64 -0.16
N LYS A 70 -8.33 28.01 -1.42
CA LYS A 70 -9.40 27.52 -2.29
C LYS A 70 -9.27 26.01 -2.55
N ARG A 71 -8.04 25.55 -2.79
CA ARG A 71 -7.74 24.13 -3.09
C ARG A 71 -6.31 23.79 -2.69
N ILE A 72 -6.13 22.57 -2.16
CA ILE A 72 -4.83 21.96 -1.93
C ILE A 72 -4.74 20.70 -2.78
N ARG A 73 -3.66 20.58 -3.55
CA ARG A 73 -3.32 19.37 -4.31
C ARG A 73 -2.08 18.70 -3.74
N VAL A 74 -2.12 17.40 -3.56
CA VAL A 74 -0.94 16.62 -3.17
C VAL A 74 -0.36 15.98 -4.40
N VAL A 75 0.89 16.31 -4.71
CA VAL A 75 1.58 15.87 -5.93
C VAL A 75 2.04 14.43 -5.78
N ASN A 76 1.82 13.60 -6.80
CA ASN A 76 2.40 12.27 -6.90
C ASN A 76 3.86 12.35 -7.35
N PRO A 77 4.86 12.08 -6.49
CA PRO A 77 6.27 12.29 -6.85
C PRO A 77 6.72 11.42 -8.04
N MET A 78 6.21 10.19 -8.11
CA MET A 78 6.59 9.24 -9.17
C MET A 78 6.12 9.69 -10.56
N GLN A 79 4.89 10.20 -10.64
CA GLN A 79 4.33 10.70 -11.90
C GLN A 79 4.87 12.09 -12.23
N PHE A 80 5.02 12.93 -11.21
CA PHE A 80 5.54 14.28 -11.38
C PHE A 80 6.98 14.28 -11.88
N LYS A 81 7.83 13.39 -11.37
CA LYS A 81 9.21 13.25 -11.84
C LYS A 81 9.30 13.03 -13.36
N VAL A 82 8.41 12.22 -13.93
CA VAL A 82 8.41 11.91 -15.38
C VAL A 82 8.15 13.15 -16.24
N ILE A 83 7.36 14.10 -15.74
CA ILE A 83 6.95 15.29 -16.49
C ILE A 83 7.74 16.55 -16.12
N SER A 84 8.51 16.52 -15.02
CA SER A 84 9.24 17.68 -14.47
C SER A 84 10.75 17.48 -14.44
N GLU A 85 11.29 16.46 -15.14
CA GLU A 85 12.72 16.15 -15.11
C GLU A 85 13.56 17.35 -15.57
N SER A 86 14.57 17.72 -14.77
CA SER A 86 15.47 18.83 -15.03
C SER A 86 16.86 18.53 -14.48
N VAL A 87 17.87 19.05 -15.16
CA VAL A 87 19.28 18.90 -14.77
C VAL A 87 19.61 19.70 -13.50
N LYS A 88 18.93 20.83 -13.27
CA LYS A 88 19.10 21.65 -12.06
C LYS A 88 18.10 21.20 -11.00
N LYS A 89 18.62 20.82 -9.84
CA LYS A 89 17.80 20.40 -8.68
C LYS A 89 18.17 21.27 -7.48
N THR A 90 17.28 22.21 -7.16
CA THR A 90 17.31 23.03 -5.94
C THR A 90 15.89 23.14 -5.40
N ASP A 91 15.75 23.41 -4.11
CA ASP A 91 14.44 23.56 -3.46
C ASP A 91 13.60 24.67 -4.14
N ASP A 92 14.25 25.74 -4.64
CA ASP A 92 13.60 26.83 -5.39
C ASP A 92 13.04 26.33 -6.71
N GLU A 93 13.82 25.59 -7.47
CA GLU A 93 13.40 25.02 -8.74
C GLU A 93 12.26 24.00 -8.56
N ASP A 94 12.33 23.19 -7.52
CA ASP A 94 11.30 22.18 -7.25
C ASP A 94 9.98 22.85 -6.79
N ALA A 95 10.03 23.86 -5.92
CA ALA A 95 8.85 24.65 -5.54
C ALA A 95 8.26 25.42 -6.73
N LEU A 96 9.12 26.05 -7.58
CA LEU A 96 8.69 26.77 -8.78
C LEU A 96 8.02 25.85 -9.79
N LYS A 97 8.59 24.68 -10.06
CA LYS A 97 7.99 23.67 -10.95
C LYS A 97 6.60 23.25 -10.47
N ILE A 98 6.47 22.94 -9.18
CA ILE A 98 5.17 22.59 -8.60
C ILE A 98 4.16 23.72 -8.83
N ALA A 99 4.54 24.99 -8.60
CA ALA A 99 3.68 26.14 -8.83
C ALA A 99 3.29 26.33 -10.30
N LYS A 100 4.25 26.19 -11.24
CA LYS A 100 4.03 26.28 -12.69
C LYS A 100 3.08 25.18 -13.19
N PHE A 101 3.28 23.94 -12.76
CA PHE A 101 2.39 22.83 -13.13
C PHE A 101 1.00 23.00 -12.53
N LEU A 102 0.90 23.55 -11.30
CA LEU A 102 -0.37 23.92 -10.70
C LEU A 102 -1.11 25.00 -11.51
N SER A 103 -0.39 26.00 -12.02
CA SER A 103 -0.97 27.08 -12.83
C SER A 103 -1.57 26.58 -14.14
N LYS A 104 -0.99 25.53 -14.72
CA LYS A 104 -1.41 24.89 -15.97
C LYS A 104 -2.39 23.73 -15.76
N ASP A 105 -2.83 23.48 -14.51
CA ASP A 105 -3.71 22.34 -14.12
C ASP A 105 -3.14 20.95 -14.44
N LEU A 106 -1.81 20.81 -14.48
CA LEU A 106 -1.08 19.61 -14.88
C LEU A 106 -0.52 18.79 -13.69
N ILE A 107 -0.97 19.05 -12.47
CA ILE A 107 -0.51 18.31 -11.29
C ILE A 107 -1.08 16.88 -11.29
N PRO A 108 -0.23 15.83 -11.30
CA PRO A 108 -0.67 14.47 -11.05
C PRO A 108 -0.98 14.34 -9.55
N GLU A 109 -2.26 14.33 -9.23
CA GLU A 109 -2.76 14.43 -7.85
C GLU A 109 -2.84 13.06 -7.16
N VAL A 110 -2.44 13.01 -5.87
CA VAL A 110 -2.67 11.88 -4.97
C VAL A 110 -3.78 12.23 -3.99
N ARG A 111 -4.69 11.30 -3.78
CA ARG A 111 -5.73 11.45 -2.75
C ARG A 111 -5.10 11.59 -1.35
N MET A 112 -5.46 12.63 -0.64
CA MET A 112 -5.10 12.77 0.76
C MET A 112 -5.98 11.89 1.63
N LYS A 113 -5.35 11.07 2.46
CA LYS A 113 -6.05 10.21 3.43
C LYS A 113 -6.50 11.04 4.63
N SER A 114 -7.67 10.74 5.16
CA SER A 114 -8.13 11.25 6.44
C SER A 114 -7.15 10.87 7.57
N LYS A 115 -7.28 11.52 8.72
CA LYS A 115 -6.46 11.19 9.92
C LYS A 115 -6.69 9.73 10.34
N ALA A 116 -7.95 9.28 10.34
CA ALA A 116 -8.31 7.91 10.71
C ALA A 116 -7.73 6.87 9.73
N GLU A 117 -7.86 7.08 8.41
CA GLU A 117 -7.28 6.21 7.38
C GLU A 117 -5.75 6.17 7.48
N SER A 118 -5.10 7.30 7.77
CA SER A 118 -3.65 7.39 7.93
C SER A 118 -3.18 6.63 9.18
N GLN A 119 -3.89 6.74 10.30
CA GLN A 119 -3.60 6.01 11.53
C GLN A 119 -3.79 4.50 11.36
N LEU A 120 -4.87 4.09 10.71
CA LEU A 120 -5.10 2.68 10.38
C LEU A 120 -4.02 2.13 9.45
N GLY A 121 -3.63 2.90 8.43
CA GLY A 121 -2.52 2.57 7.55
C GLY A 121 -1.19 2.41 8.28
N SER A 122 -0.93 3.24 9.30
CA SER A 122 0.25 3.13 10.18
C SER A 122 0.24 1.83 10.99
N LEU A 123 -0.90 1.46 11.59
CA LEU A 123 -1.05 0.19 12.32
C LEU A 123 -0.81 -1.02 11.40
N ILE A 124 -1.39 -1.00 10.20
CA ILE A 124 -1.16 -2.03 9.17
C ILE A 124 0.33 -2.12 8.80
N GLY A 125 1.00 -0.98 8.64
CA GLY A 125 2.42 -0.93 8.34
C GLY A 125 3.29 -1.49 9.47
N THR A 126 2.97 -1.16 10.73
CA THR A 126 3.66 -1.68 11.93
C THR A 126 3.48 -3.20 12.04
N ARG A 127 2.26 -3.69 11.84
CA ARG A 127 1.98 -5.14 11.78
C ARG A 127 2.84 -5.86 10.73
N ASP A 128 2.86 -5.35 9.50
CA ASP A 128 3.66 -5.93 8.41
C ASP A 128 5.15 -5.97 8.78
N LYS A 129 5.65 -4.92 9.41
CA LYS A 129 7.03 -4.85 9.92
C LYS A 129 7.31 -5.92 10.98
N PHE A 130 6.42 -6.08 11.96
CA PHE A 130 6.58 -7.07 13.03
C PHE A 130 6.52 -8.50 12.51
N VAL A 131 5.61 -8.79 11.56
CA VAL A 131 5.56 -10.10 10.90
C VAL A 131 6.87 -10.41 10.16
N LYS A 132 7.46 -9.44 9.47
CA LYS A 132 8.76 -9.60 8.79
C LYS A 132 9.91 -9.81 9.76
N LEU A 133 9.97 -9.05 10.86
CA LEU A 133 10.97 -9.23 11.91
C LEU A 133 10.87 -10.62 12.52
N ARG A 134 9.66 -11.06 12.89
CA ARG A 134 9.41 -12.40 13.42
C ARG A 134 9.89 -13.48 12.44
N THR A 135 9.59 -13.32 11.15
CA THR A 135 10.03 -14.28 10.12
C THR A 135 11.56 -14.31 10.01
N ALA A 136 12.22 -13.16 10.07
CA ALA A 136 13.68 -13.08 10.04
C ALA A 136 14.30 -13.81 11.25
N LEU A 137 13.75 -13.61 12.47
CA LEU A 137 14.19 -14.29 13.66
C LEU A 137 13.95 -15.81 13.58
N LYS A 138 12.80 -16.27 13.08
CA LYS A 138 12.54 -17.70 12.84
C LYS A 138 13.56 -18.31 11.87
N ASN A 139 13.90 -17.61 10.80
CA ASN A 139 14.93 -18.06 9.86
C ASN A 139 16.31 -18.15 10.56
N LYS A 140 16.62 -17.21 11.45
CA LYS A 140 17.88 -17.26 12.25
C LYS A 140 17.90 -18.49 13.17
N VAL A 141 16.78 -18.85 13.82
CA VAL A 141 16.65 -20.08 14.60
C VAL A 141 16.92 -21.30 13.73
N HIS A 142 16.28 -21.41 12.56
CA HIS A 142 16.54 -22.50 11.62
C HIS A 142 18.01 -22.59 11.21
N ASN A 143 18.67 -21.46 10.98
CA ASN A 143 20.10 -21.43 10.61
C ASN A 143 20.99 -21.95 11.75
N ILE A 144 20.71 -21.55 13.00
CA ILE A 144 21.47 -22.05 14.16
C ILE A 144 21.28 -23.55 14.33
N LEU A 145 20.06 -24.05 14.26
CA LEU A 145 19.76 -25.47 14.37
C LEU A 145 20.43 -26.27 13.26
N ASN A 146 20.33 -25.81 12.01
CA ASN A 146 20.95 -26.46 10.86
C ASN A 146 22.49 -26.50 10.97
N ALA A 147 23.12 -25.42 11.45
CA ALA A 147 24.57 -25.39 11.67
C ALA A 147 25.04 -26.41 12.70
N ASN A 148 24.16 -26.82 13.61
CA ASN A 148 24.40 -27.86 14.62
C ASN A 148 23.83 -29.24 14.22
N GLY A 149 23.52 -29.46 12.93
CA GLY A 149 23.04 -30.75 12.40
C GLY A 149 21.57 -31.07 12.73
N ILE A 150 20.82 -30.12 13.30
CA ILE A 150 19.40 -30.30 13.64
C ILE A 150 18.52 -29.75 12.53
N VAL A 151 18.04 -30.64 11.65
CA VAL A 151 17.18 -30.27 10.51
C VAL A 151 15.72 -30.19 10.99
N THR A 152 15.10 -29.05 10.76
CA THR A 152 13.69 -28.80 11.13
C THR A 152 12.88 -28.39 9.91
N LYS A 153 11.58 -28.76 9.90
CA LYS A 153 10.63 -28.30 8.87
C LYS A 153 10.37 -26.80 9.03
N THR A 154 10.11 -26.11 7.93
CA THR A 154 9.83 -24.65 7.93
C THR A 154 8.67 -24.28 8.86
N GLU A 155 7.66 -25.16 8.98
CA GLU A 155 6.48 -24.97 9.84
C GLU A 155 6.77 -25.27 11.32
N PHE A 156 7.96 -25.74 11.69
CA PHE A 156 8.30 -26.16 13.06
C PHE A 156 8.09 -25.03 14.08
N LEU A 157 8.42 -23.76 13.74
CA LEU A 157 8.36 -22.62 14.65
C LEU A 157 6.99 -21.90 14.63
N THR A 158 5.88 -22.63 14.71
CA THR A 158 4.52 -22.06 14.65
C THR A 158 3.84 -21.87 15.99
N SER A 159 4.26 -22.60 17.03
CA SER A 159 3.65 -22.59 18.37
C SER A 159 4.67 -22.39 19.48
N ASP A 160 4.22 -21.96 20.67
CA ASP A 160 5.09 -21.81 21.85
C ASP A 160 5.72 -23.15 22.26
N LYS A 161 4.95 -24.27 22.15
CA LYS A 161 5.49 -25.62 22.38
C LYS A 161 6.67 -25.95 21.47
N SER A 162 6.64 -25.45 20.22
CA SER A 162 7.76 -25.65 19.29
C SER A 162 8.96 -24.77 19.62
N LEU A 163 8.74 -23.59 20.15
CA LEU A 163 9.80 -22.73 20.65
C LEU A 163 10.46 -23.32 21.91
N ASP A 164 9.69 -23.94 22.82
CA ASP A 164 10.24 -24.67 23.97
C ASP A 164 11.09 -25.87 23.53
N LYS A 165 10.68 -26.59 22.49
CA LYS A 165 11.48 -27.68 21.91
C LYS A 165 12.81 -27.21 21.33
N VAL A 166 12.89 -25.97 20.83
CA VAL A 166 14.17 -25.38 20.39
C VAL A 166 15.12 -25.20 21.56
N LEU A 167 14.64 -24.68 22.68
CA LEU A 167 15.44 -24.47 23.90
C LEU A 167 15.85 -25.77 24.59
N GLY A 168 15.10 -26.85 24.35
CA GLY A 168 15.42 -28.20 24.88
C GLY A 168 16.42 -29.00 24.03
N GLN A 169 17.01 -28.43 22.98
CA GLN A 169 18.01 -29.12 22.16
C GLN A 169 19.36 -29.20 22.89
N LYS A 170 20.09 -30.28 22.60
CA LYS A 170 21.48 -30.45 23.11
C LYS A 170 22.43 -29.66 22.23
N LEU A 171 22.71 -28.41 22.64
CA LEU A 171 23.60 -27.46 21.98
C LEU A 171 24.64 -26.92 23.00
N ASP A 172 25.67 -26.29 22.48
CA ASP A 172 26.61 -25.57 23.34
C ASP A 172 25.94 -24.33 24.00
N GLU A 173 26.58 -23.88 25.11
CA GLU A 173 26.05 -22.79 25.94
C GLU A 173 25.82 -21.50 25.13
N THR A 174 26.72 -21.18 24.21
CA THR A 174 26.64 -19.95 23.39
C THR A 174 25.44 -20.03 22.45
N CYS A 175 25.21 -21.18 21.80
CA CYS A 175 24.04 -21.40 20.93
C CYS A 175 22.73 -21.35 21.71
N LEU A 176 22.68 -21.96 22.88
CA LEU A 176 21.49 -21.89 23.75
C LEU A 176 21.20 -20.47 24.20
N PHE A 177 22.20 -19.72 24.65
CA PHE A 177 22.05 -18.31 25.02
C PHE A 177 21.51 -17.45 23.85
N GLU A 178 22.05 -17.64 22.63
CA GLU A 178 21.56 -16.93 21.44
C GLU A 178 20.10 -17.30 21.15
N LEU A 179 19.75 -18.58 21.23
CA LEU A 179 18.39 -19.07 20.99
C LEU A 179 17.38 -18.56 22.03
N GLU A 180 17.77 -18.47 23.33
CA GLU A 180 16.92 -17.92 24.39
C GLU A 180 16.52 -16.47 24.10
N ILE A 181 17.48 -15.63 23.71
CA ILE A 181 17.21 -14.25 23.34
C ILE A 181 16.27 -14.18 22.14
N ILE A 182 16.53 -14.95 21.07
CA ILE A 182 15.72 -14.93 19.85
C ILE A 182 14.31 -15.45 20.12
N VAL A 183 14.15 -16.52 20.88
CA VAL A 183 12.83 -17.09 21.21
C VAL A 183 12.01 -16.10 22.05
N LYS A 184 12.63 -15.41 23.00
CA LYS A 184 11.98 -14.36 23.78
C LYS A 184 11.44 -13.25 22.88
N GLU A 185 12.26 -12.78 21.94
CA GLU A 185 11.81 -11.74 21.00
C GLU A 185 10.72 -12.24 20.02
N ILE A 186 10.76 -13.50 19.59
CA ILE A 186 9.67 -14.09 18.80
C ILE A 186 8.36 -14.06 19.58
N ARG A 187 8.37 -14.40 20.88
CA ARG A 187 7.17 -14.35 21.75
C ARG A 187 6.66 -12.92 21.90
N ASN A 188 7.55 -11.96 22.21
CA ASN A 188 7.19 -10.54 22.31
C ASN A 188 6.52 -10.04 21.00
N LEU A 189 7.07 -10.42 19.83
CA LEU A 189 6.49 -10.07 18.55
C LEU A 189 5.15 -10.75 18.30
N ASN A 190 4.96 -12.00 18.74
CA ASN A 190 3.66 -12.69 18.63
C ASN A 190 2.58 -11.93 19.40
N GLU A 191 2.83 -11.59 20.67
CA GLU A 191 1.91 -10.82 21.49
C GLU A 191 1.59 -9.45 20.90
N ALA A 192 2.63 -8.72 20.45
CA ALA A 192 2.46 -7.42 19.84
C ALA A 192 1.62 -7.49 18.55
N ILE A 193 1.84 -8.52 17.71
CA ILE A 193 1.04 -8.75 16.50
C ILE A 193 -0.42 -9.01 16.84
N VAL A 194 -0.72 -9.82 17.85
CA VAL A 194 -2.10 -10.08 18.28
C VAL A 194 -2.79 -8.79 18.71
N LYS A 195 -2.15 -7.99 19.58
CA LYS A 195 -2.70 -6.70 20.04
C LYS A 195 -2.98 -5.74 18.85
N ILE A 196 -2.09 -5.70 17.86
CA ILE A 196 -2.28 -4.87 16.66
C ILE A 196 -3.41 -5.44 15.80
N ASP A 197 -3.51 -6.76 15.65
CA ASP A 197 -4.56 -7.42 14.89
C ASP A 197 -5.95 -7.14 15.48
N ASP A 198 -6.09 -7.12 16.80
CA ASP A 198 -7.33 -6.76 17.49
C ASP A 198 -7.72 -5.30 17.21
N GLN A 199 -6.76 -4.37 17.25
CA GLN A 199 -7.01 -2.97 16.91
C GLN A 199 -7.38 -2.79 15.44
N ILE A 200 -6.73 -3.52 14.52
CA ILE A 200 -7.05 -3.49 13.09
C ILE A 200 -8.44 -4.05 12.85
N LYS A 201 -8.83 -5.14 13.54
CA LYS A 201 -10.15 -5.74 13.46
C LYS A 201 -11.24 -4.80 13.97
N ASP A 202 -11.05 -4.18 15.15
CA ASP A 202 -12.03 -3.23 15.70
C ASP A 202 -12.26 -2.03 14.78
N LYS A 203 -11.18 -1.39 14.32
CA LYS A 203 -11.28 -0.25 13.39
C LYS A 203 -11.78 -0.66 12.01
N GLY A 204 -11.37 -1.83 11.53
CA GLY A 204 -11.71 -2.34 10.21
C GLY A 204 -13.17 -2.73 10.09
N SER A 205 -13.75 -3.37 11.12
CA SER A 205 -15.16 -3.79 11.14
C SER A 205 -16.16 -2.63 11.03
N LYS A 206 -15.72 -1.42 11.34
CA LYS A 206 -16.51 -0.17 11.25
C LYS A 206 -16.44 0.48 9.86
N LEU A 207 -15.59 -0.01 8.97
CA LEU A 207 -15.47 0.52 7.61
C LEU A 207 -16.62 0.02 6.72
N ASP A 208 -17.14 0.92 5.91
CA ASP A 208 -18.16 0.57 4.92
C ASP A 208 -17.64 -0.50 3.95
N GLY A 209 -18.47 -1.50 3.66
CA GLY A 209 -18.12 -2.63 2.81
C GLY A 209 -17.28 -3.74 3.48
N HIS A 210 -16.89 -3.61 4.76
CA HIS A 210 -16.08 -4.63 5.43
C HIS A 210 -16.79 -5.99 5.49
N LYS A 211 -18.07 -6.02 5.89
CA LYS A 211 -18.89 -7.24 5.92
C LYS A 211 -19.00 -7.87 4.53
N ASN A 212 -19.22 -7.05 3.50
CA ASN A 212 -19.34 -7.52 2.12
C ASN A 212 -18.03 -8.17 1.63
N LEU A 213 -16.88 -7.58 1.96
CA LEU A 213 -15.58 -8.15 1.59
C LEU A 213 -15.27 -9.44 2.35
N THR A 214 -15.63 -9.54 3.62
CA THR A 214 -15.39 -10.77 4.41
C THR A 214 -16.26 -11.95 3.99
N CYS A 215 -17.36 -11.74 3.26
CA CYS A 215 -18.13 -12.80 2.61
C CYS A 215 -17.41 -13.40 1.39
N ILE A 216 -16.39 -12.73 0.83
CA ILE A 216 -15.63 -13.26 -0.30
C ILE A 216 -14.66 -14.33 0.20
N THR A 217 -14.77 -15.53 -0.33
CA THR A 217 -13.89 -16.65 0.03
C THR A 217 -12.41 -16.27 -0.12
N GLY A 218 -11.65 -16.42 0.97
CA GLY A 218 -10.23 -16.07 1.03
C GLY A 218 -9.92 -14.68 1.56
N ILE A 219 -10.93 -13.87 1.87
CA ILE A 219 -10.75 -12.53 2.45
C ILE A 219 -11.17 -12.57 3.92
N GLY A 220 -10.20 -12.57 4.83
CA GLY A 220 -10.44 -12.43 6.27
C GLY A 220 -10.47 -10.95 6.72
N ASN A 221 -10.78 -10.71 8.00
CA ASN A 221 -10.92 -9.37 8.59
C ASN A 221 -9.72 -8.45 8.30
N THR A 222 -8.50 -8.93 8.53
CA THR A 222 -7.28 -8.15 8.29
C THR A 222 -7.10 -7.79 6.81
N SER A 223 -7.34 -8.74 5.89
CA SER A 223 -7.23 -8.49 4.45
C SER A 223 -8.30 -7.52 3.98
N ALA A 224 -9.56 -7.65 4.42
CA ALA A 224 -10.64 -6.71 4.12
C ALA A 224 -10.27 -5.29 4.57
N THR A 225 -9.77 -5.15 5.80
CA THR A 225 -9.33 -3.86 6.34
C THR A 225 -8.18 -3.26 5.53
N ILE A 226 -7.18 -4.06 5.12
CA ILE A 226 -6.06 -3.62 4.27
C ILE A 226 -6.60 -3.11 2.91
N PHE A 227 -7.54 -3.84 2.30
CA PHE A 227 -8.12 -3.44 1.01
C PHE A 227 -8.90 -2.14 1.15
N LEU A 228 -9.80 -2.02 2.13
CA LEU A 228 -10.58 -0.81 2.35
C LEU A 228 -9.71 0.40 2.66
N ASN A 229 -8.72 0.26 3.53
CA ASN A 229 -7.78 1.36 3.85
C ASN A 229 -6.90 1.75 2.65
N THR A 230 -6.68 0.84 1.70
CA THR A 230 -5.89 1.11 0.50
C THR A 230 -6.75 1.74 -0.59
N ILE A 231 -7.95 1.21 -0.82
CA ILE A 231 -8.89 1.68 -1.85
C ILE A 231 -9.49 3.04 -1.44
N GLY A 232 -9.90 3.18 -0.16
CA GLY A 232 -10.71 4.30 0.30
C GLY A 232 -12.09 4.25 -0.37
N ASP A 233 -12.51 5.34 -1.01
CA ASP A 233 -13.74 5.32 -1.80
C ASP A 233 -13.51 4.70 -3.18
N VAL A 234 -14.24 3.63 -3.48
CA VAL A 234 -14.16 2.93 -4.77
C VAL A 234 -14.53 3.81 -5.97
N LYS A 235 -15.30 4.87 -5.74
CA LYS A 235 -15.70 5.85 -6.78
C LYS A 235 -14.53 6.63 -7.37
N TYR A 236 -13.38 6.68 -6.69
CA TYR A 236 -12.16 7.27 -7.26
C TYR A 236 -11.61 6.49 -8.46
N PHE A 237 -12.04 5.25 -8.64
CA PHE A 237 -11.60 4.41 -9.75
C PHE A 237 -12.72 4.30 -10.80
N LYS A 238 -12.42 4.72 -12.02
CA LYS A 238 -13.41 4.64 -13.12
C LYS A 238 -13.87 3.22 -13.42
N ASP A 239 -12.97 2.24 -13.27
CA ASP A 239 -13.19 0.83 -13.54
C ASP A 239 -12.23 -0.07 -12.74
N GLU A 240 -12.44 -1.39 -12.82
CA GLU A 240 -11.59 -2.40 -12.19
C GLU A 240 -10.15 -2.42 -12.73
N LYS A 241 -9.93 -1.95 -13.98
CA LYS A 241 -8.60 -1.88 -14.60
C LYS A 241 -7.77 -0.78 -13.95
N ALA A 242 -8.40 0.37 -13.65
CA ALA A 242 -7.78 1.46 -12.90
C ALA A 242 -7.38 1.01 -11.49
N LEU A 243 -8.24 0.26 -10.80
CA LEU A 243 -7.93 -0.32 -9.49
C LEU A 243 -6.78 -1.34 -9.58
N ALA A 244 -6.75 -2.20 -10.60
CA ALA A 244 -5.66 -3.16 -10.82
C ALA A 244 -4.32 -2.45 -11.09
N SER A 245 -4.34 -1.34 -11.81
CA SER A 245 -3.16 -0.48 -12.01
C SER A 245 -2.69 0.13 -10.69
N TYR A 246 -3.59 0.64 -9.87
CA TYR A 246 -3.30 1.19 -8.55
C TYR A 246 -2.69 0.17 -7.59
N PHE A 247 -3.10 -1.11 -7.66
CA PHE A 247 -2.48 -2.20 -6.91
C PHE A 247 -1.14 -2.68 -7.52
N GLY A 248 -0.83 -2.24 -8.73
CA GLY A 248 0.40 -2.61 -9.44
C GLY A 248 0.46 -4.07 -9.85
N ILE A 249 -0.69 -4.69 -10.15
CA ILE A 249 -0.81 -6.08 -10.63
C ILE A 249 -1.06 -6.16 -12.15
N VAL A 250 -0.94 -5.04 -12.85
CA VAL A 250 -0.97 -5.00 -14.32
C VAL A 250 0.44 -5.22 -14.89
N PRO A 251 0.58 -5.88 -16.05
CA PRO A 251 1.87 -6.05 -16.68
C PRO A 251 2.44 -4.71 -17.17
N ARG A 252 3.76 -4.58 -17.20
CA ARG A 252 4.42 -3.52 -17.95
C ARG A 252 4.25 -3.81 -19.43
N MET A 253 3.89 -2.79 -20.19
CA MET A 253 3.80 -2.88 -21.64
C MET A 253 4.90 -2.03 -22.28
N HIS A 254 5.60 -2.61 -23.24
CA HIS A 254 6.47 -1.91 -24.15
C HIS A 254 5.94 -2.18 -25.56
N ALA A 255 5.42 -1.15 -26.18
CA ALA A 255 4.95 -1.22 -27.55
C ALA A 255 5.84 -0.32 -28.40
N SER A 256 6.43 -0.85 -29.45
CA SER A 256 7.13 -0.11 -30.48
C SER A 256 6.67 -0.63 -31.85
N ASN A 257 6.12 0.25 -32.69
CA ASN A 257 5.55 -0.09 -33.98
C ASN A 257 4.60 -1.32 -33.89
N GLU A 258 4.96 -2.43 -34.53
CA GLU A 258 4.10 -3.63 -34.62
C GLU A 258 4.30 -4.63 -33.47
N THR A 259 5.28 -4.42 -32.58
CA THR A 259 5.57 -5.37 -31.51
C THR A 259 5.11 -4.88 -30.15
N VAL A 260 4.33 -5.74 -29.45
CA VAL A 260 3.87 -5.49 -28.07
C VAL A 260 4.50 -6.54 -27.14
N HIS A 261 5.40 -6.08 -26.28
CA HIS A 261 6.01 -6.91 -25.26
C HIS A 261 5.34 -6.72 -23.90
N MET A 262 4.80 -7.82 -23.35
CA MET A 262 4.23 -7.89 -22.00
C MET A 262 5.28 -8.34 -20.99
N GLY A 263 5.72 -7.45 -20.12
CA GLY A 263 6.69 -7.72 -19.06
C GLY A 263 6.06 -8.26 -17.76
N ARG A 264 6.87 -8.21 -16.69
CA ARG A 264 6.39 -8.50 -15.33
C ARG A 264 5.41 -7.43 -14.87
N ILE A 265 4.65 -7.70 -13.78
CA ILE A 265 3.75 -6.70 -13.19
C ILE A 265 4.52 -5.44 -12.77
N THR A 266 3.84 -4.28 -12.83
CA THR A 266 4.46 -2.98 -12.54
C THR A 266 4.99 -2.89 -11.11
N LYS A 267 4.34 -3.54 -10.15
CA LYS A 267 4.60 -3.47 -8.70
C LYS A 267 4.49 -2.04 -8.14
N MET A 268 3.96 -1.10 -8.89
CA MET A 268 3.66 0.25 -8.43
C MET A 268 2.46 0.21 -7.47
N GLY A 269 2.45 1.09 -6.47
CA GLY A 269 1.39 1.11 -5.46
C GLY A 269 1.72 0.32 -4.18
N ASN A 270 0.71 0.12 -3.34
CA ASN A 270 0.88 -0.41 -1.98
C ASN A 270 1.32 -1.89 -1.97
N LYS A 271 2.54 -2.14 -1.48
CA LYS A 271 3.13 -3.49 -1.40
C LYS A 271 2.34 -4.40 -0.45
N ILE A 272 1.86 -3.86 0.69
CA ILE A 272 1.12 -4.65 1.71
C ILE A 272 -0.20 -5.12 1.12
N ALA A 273 -0.96 -4.22 0.48
CA ALA A 273 -2.23 -4.56 -0.16
C ALA A 273 -2.05 -5.59 -1.29
N ARG A 274 -1.01 -5.44 -2.10
CA ARG A 274 -0.70 -6.42 -3.15
C ARG A 274 -0.33 -7.79 -2.58
N THR A 275 0.45 -7.84 -1.49
CA THR A 275 0.80 -9.10 -0.80
C THR A 275 -0.45 -9.73 -0.20
N ALA A 276 -1.29 -8.97 0.48
CA ALA A 276 -2.57 -9.45 1.04
C ALA A 276 -3.47 -10.01 -0.07
N LEU A 277 -3.56 -9.33 -1.22
CA LEU A 277 -4.37 -9.79 -2.35
C LEU A 277 -3.88 -11.12 -2.90
N VAL A 278 -2.57 -11.31 -3.07
CA VAL A 278 -2.00 -12.58 -3.55
C VAL A 278 -2.23 -13.70 -2.53
N GLN A 279 -2.06 -13.43 -1.23
CA GLN A 279 -2.34 -14.40 -0.17
C GLN A 279 -3.82 -14.78 -0.12
N SER A 280 -4.72 -13.81 -0.18
CA SER A 280 -6.17 -14.06 -0.29
C SER A 280 -6.52 -14.89 -1.51
N THR A 281 -5.80 -14.66 -2.63
CA THR A 281 -6.00 -15.42 -3.87
C THR A 281 -5.62 -16.89 -3.72
N PHE A 282 -4.54 -17.21 -3.01
CA PHE A 282 -4.17 -18.61 -2.75
C PHE A 282 -5.25 -19.34 -1.93
N VAL A 283 -5.83 -18.66 -0.94
CA VAL A 283 -6.95 -19.22 -0.17
C VAL A 283 -8.20 -19.36 -1.04
N ALA A 284 -8.53 -18.34 -1.82
CA ALA A 284 -9.67 -18.36 -2.73
C ALA A 284 -9.56 -19.48 -3.77
N ILE A 285 -8.39 -19.69 -4.38
CA ILE A 285 -8.15 -20.81 -5.30
C ILE A 285 -8.41 -22.18 -4.63
N ARG A 286 -8.16 -22.30 -3.33
CA ARG A 286 -8.38 -23.55 -2.60
C ARG A 286 -9.85 -23.84 -2.34
N TYR A 287 -10.65 -22.82 -2.05
CA TYR A 287 -12.00 -22.99 -1.52
C TYR A 287 -13.13 -22.44 -2.41
N SER A 288 -12.85 -21.60 -3.41
CA SER A 288 -13.81 -21.10 -4.38
C SER A 288 -13.76 -21.93 -5.66
N PRO A 289 -14.81 -22.69 -6.00
CA PRO A 289 -14.85 -23.46 -7.25
C PRO A 289 -14.72 -22.57 -8.49
N TYR A 290 -15.31 -21.40 -8.47
CA TYR A 290 -15.24 -20.41 -9.55
C TYR A 290 -13.80 -19.93 -9.81
N LEU A 291 -13.10 -19.47 -8.76
CA LEU A 291 -11.73 -18.98 -8.88
C LEU A 291 -10.74 -20.12 -9.13
N ARG A 292 -11.01 -21.31 -8.61
CA ARG A 292 -10.25 -22.52 -8.90
C ARG A 292 -10.29 -22.88 -10.38
N ALA A 293 -11.48 -22.96 -10.95
CA ALA A 293 -11.65 -23.27 -12.38
C ALA A 293 -10.96 -22.23 -13.28
N PHE A 294 -11.05 -20.93 -12.92
CA PHE A 294 -10.34 -19.88 -13.64
C PHE A 294 -8.82 -20.04 -13.55
N TYR A 295 -8.30 -20.31 -12.35
CA TYR A 295 -6.87 -20.55 -12.12
C TYR A 295 -6.34 -21.75 -12.90
N ASP A 296 -7.00 -22.91 -12.80
CA ASP A 296 -6.54 -24.16 -13.42
C ASP A 296 -6.48 -24.04 -14.95
N ARG A 297 -7.49 -23.38 -15.57
CA ARG A 297 -7.49 -23.09 -17.01
C ARG A 297 -6.28 -22.25 -17.43
N LEU A 298 -5.91 -21.24 -16.63
CA LEU A 298 -4.77 -20.38 -16.95
C LEU A 298 -3.44 -21.03 -16.62
N LYS A 299 -3.37 -21.85 -15.57
CA LYS A 299 -2.17 -22.58 -15.17
C LYS A 299 -1.71 -23.52 -16.27
N ALA A 300 -2.63 -24.24 -16.91
CA ALA A 300 -2.32 -25.14 -18.03
C ALA A 300 -1.66 -24.41 -19.21
N LYS A 301 -2.06 -23.13 -19.47
CA LYS A 301 -1.56 -22.37 -20.63
C LYS A 301 -0.35 -21.49 -20.33
N LYS A 302 -0.20 -20.97 -19.11
CA LYS A 302 0.74 -19.86 -18.78
C LYS A 302 1.62 -20.13 -17.58
N GLY A 303 1.48 -21.29 -16.93
CA GLY A 303 2.17 -21.65 -15.69
C GLY A 303 1.58 -21.00 -14.45
N SER A 304 1.94 -21.54 -13.26
CA SER A 304 1.34 -21.19 -11.97
C SER A 304 1.50 -19.72 -11.59
N GLY A 305 2.68 -19.15 -11.77
CA GLY A 305 2.94 -17.75 -11.34
C GLY A 305 2.09 -16.72 -12.08
N LYS A 306 1.95 -16.87 -13.42
CA LYS A 306 1.09 -15.98 -14.22
C LYS A 306 -0.38 -16.22 -13.92
N ALA A 307 -0.80 -17.47 -13.70
CA ALA A 307 -2.16 -17.84 -13.36
C ALA A 307 -2.61 -17.24 -12.02
N VAL A 308 -1.76 -17.31 -10.97
CA VAL A 308 -2.06 -16.68 -9.66
C VAL A 308 -2.28 -15.17 -9.80
N ILE A 309 -1.41 -14.47 -10.52
CA ILE A 309 -1.56 -13.00 -10.70
C ILE A 309 -2.82 -12.66 -11.50
N ALA A 310 -3.14 -13.44 -12.52
CA ALA A 310 -4.39 -13.23 -13.28
C ALA A 310 -5.63 -13.50 -12.41
N THR A 311 -5.60 -14.53 -11.55
CA THR A 311 -6.67 -14.81 -10.59
C THR A 311 -6.76 -13.73 -9.51
N ALA A 312 -5.61 -13.19 -9.03
CA ALA A 312 -5.59 -12.06 -8.13
C ALA A 312 -6.23 -10.80 -8.74
N ARG A 313 -6.00 -10.56 -10.03
CA ARG A 313 -6.66 -9.47 -10.75
C ARG A 313 -8.18 -9.71 -10.87
N LYS A 314 -8.60 -10.96 -11.09
CA LYS A 314 -10.02 -11.31 -11.11
C LYS A 314 -10.67 -11.13 -9.73
N LEU A 315 -10.01 -11.59 -8.67
CA LEU A 315 -10.45 -11.35 -7.29
C LEU A 315 -10.57 -9.85 -6.96
N LEU A 316 -9.62 -9.04 -7.44
CA LEU A 316 -9.69 -7.58 -7.26
C LEU A 316 -10.87 -6.96 -8.03
N GLY A 317 -11.22 -7.48 -9.20
CA GLY A 317 -12.44 -7.10 -9.93
C GLY A 317 -13.72 -7.44 -9.15
N ILE A 318 -13.76 -8.60 -8.48
CA ILE A 318 -14.85 -8.97 -7.56
C ILE A 318 -14.93 -7.96 -6.41
N ILE A 319 -13.81 -7.65 -5.75
CA ILE A 319 -13.73 -6.64 -4.68
C ILE A 319 -14.26 -5.29 -5.18
N TYR A 320 -13.83 -4.85 -6.35
CA TYR A 320 -14.29 -3.58 -6.95
C TYR A 320 -15.80 -3.54 -7.13
N ASN A 321 -16.39 -4.58 -7.74
CA ASN A 321 -17.82 -4.63 -8.00
C ASN A 321 -18.65 -4.79 -6.72
N THR A 322 -18.15 -5.57 -5.76
CA THR A 322 -18.73 -5.71 -4.41
C THR A 322 -18.87 -4.34 -3.73
N LEU A 323 -17.79 -3.56 -3.72
CA LEU A 323 -17.78 -2.23 -3.09
C LEU A 323 -18.59 -1.20 -3.87
N LYS A 324 -18.49 -1.21 -5.21
CA LYS A 324 -19.18 -0.25 -6.07
C LYS A 324 -20.70 -0.37 -6.01
N ASN A 325 -21.19 -1.59 -5.95
CA ASN A 325 -22.62 -1.88 -6.04
C ASN A 325 -23.21 -2.27 -4.67
N ASN A 326 -22.40 -2.28 -3.62
CA ASN A 326 -22.77 -2.77 -2.28
C ASN A 326 -23.34 -4.20 -2.30
N TRP A 327 -22.73 -5.08 -3.11
CA TRP A 327 -23.16 -6.47 -3.26
C TRP A 327 -22.58 -7.37 -2.19
N VAL A 328 -23.22 -8.52 -1.98
CA VAL A 328 -22.64 -9.68 -1.29
C VAL A 328 -22.23 -10.68 -2.37
N PHE A 329 -20.95 -11.09 -2.34
CA PHE A 329 -20.47 -12.10 -3.27
C PHE A 329 -20.94 -13.49 -2.82
N GLU A 330 -21.62 -14.20 -3.70
CA GLU A 330 -22.00 -15.59 -3.53
C GLU A 330 -21.13 -16.47 -4.42
N ASP A 331 -20.53 -17.50 -3.83
CA ASP A 331 -19.70 -18.47 -4.53
C ASP A 331 -20.55 -19.70 -4.92
N PHE A 332 -20.41 -20.14 -6.16
CA PHE A 332 -21.21 -21.26 -6.67
C PHE A 332 -20.46 -22.58 -6.38
N ASN A 333 -20.94 -23.38 -5.43
CA ASN A 333 -20.33 -24.65 -5.03
C ASN A 333 -20.18 -25.64 -6.20
N ASN A 334 -21.07 -25.58 -7.19
CA ASN A 334 -21.10 -26.46 -8.36
C ASN A 334 -20.73 -25.74 -9.67
N PHE A 335 -19.95 -24.65 -9.61
CA PHE A 335 -19.57 -23.89 -10.79
C PHE A 335 -18.79 -24.75 -11.80
N LYS A 336 -19.32 -24.84 -13.02
CA LYS A 336 -18.63 -25.45 -14.16
C LYS A 336 -18.43 -24.37 -15.24
N LEU A 337 -17.20 -24.25 -15.76
CA LEU A 337 -16.92 -23.42 -16.92
C LEU A 337 -17.62 -24.03 -18.15
N ALA A 338 -18.43 -23.22 -18.87
CA ALA A 338 -18.93 -23.61 -20.16
C ALA A 338 -17.75 -23.92 -21.13
N PRO A 339 -17.88 -24.92 -22.01
CA PRO A 339 -16.90 -25.17 -23.06
C PRO A 339 -16.67 -23.91 -23.91
N GLN A 340 -15.42 -23.65 -24.32
CA GLN A 340 -15.15 -22.55 -25.25
C GLN A 340 -15.84 -22.86 -26.58
N GLY A 341 -16.83 -22.06 -26.96
CA GLY A 341 -17.57 -22.19 -28.21
C GLY A 341 -19.10 -22.31 -28.08
N ALA A 342 -19.64 -22.14 -26.89
CA ALA A 342 -21.08 -22.24 -26.65
C ALA A 342 -21.83 -20.86 -26.73
N TYR A 343 -21.25 -19.86 -27.46
CA TYR A 343 -21.92 -18.61 -27.82
C TYR A 343 -21.53 -18.18 -29.23
#